data_a0afd9f9e6cff983ebf2d5578000ef64
#
_entry.id   a0afd9f9e6cff983ebf2d5578000ef64
#
_cell.length_a   1.000
_cell.length_b   1.000
_cell.length_c   1.000
_cell.angle_alpha   90.00
_cell.angle_beta   90.00
_cell.angle_gamma   90.00
#
_symmetry.space_group_name_H-M   'P 1'
#
loop_
_entity.id
_entity.type
_entity.pdbx_description
1 polymer ?
#
loop_
_entity_poly.entity_id
_entity_poly.type
_entity_poly.pdbx_seq_one_letter_code
_entity_poly.pdbx_strand_id
1 'polypeptide(L)'
;LADWGFAQLEAKADAQALDAGCGGGANAAVWLDKCPEGHVTGMDYSEVSVEEARRVNAAAIRAGRCDIVQGNAAAMPFESETFDCVSAFETVYFWPGIETCFAEVNRVMKPGGTFMICNESDGANAADEKWLKMIEGMRIYTEEELRAALEKAGFNDIQSRRETKKHWLCMLAKK
;
A
#
# COMPACT_ATOMS: atom_id res chain seq x y z
N LEU A 1 -9.74 7.49 -6.37
CA LEU A 1 -8.99 7.27 -5.13
C LEU A 1 -7.48 7.43 -5.36
N ALA A 2 -6.88 6.69 -6.31
CA ALA A 2 -5.43 6.67 -6.52
C ALA A 2 -4.84 8.07 -6.69
N ASP A 3 -5.34 8.88 -7.62
CA ASP A 3 -4.83 10.25 -7.85
C ASP A 3 -4.88 11.11 -6.58
N TRP A 4 -5.99 11.00 -5.82
CA TRP A 4 -6.14 11.74 -4.57
C TRP A 4 -5.14 11.24 -3.51
N GLY A 5 -4.97 9.94 -3.36
CA GLY A 5 -4.02 9.34 -2.44
C GLY A 5 -2.58 9.73 -2.78
N PHE A 6 -2.18 9.55 -4.02
CA PHE A 6 -0.84 9.91 -4.48
C PHE A 6 -0.53 11.42 -4.38
N ALA A 7 -1.55 12.28 -4.40
CA ALA A 7 -1.37 13.71 -4.14
C ALA A 7 -1.01 14.03 -2.68
N GLN A 8 -1.22 13.10 -1.75
CA GLN A 8 -0.87 13.25 -0.33
C GLN A 8 0.58 12.82 -0.03
N LEU A 9 1.24 12.12 -0.96
CA LEU A 9 2.56 11.53 -0.76
C LEU A 9 3.64 12.25 -1.57
N GLU A 10 4.68 12.67 -0.88
CA GLU A 10 5.94 13.12 -1.51
C GLU A 10 6.92 11.94 -1.58
N ALA A 11 7.54 11.78 -2.74
CA ALA A 11 8.59 10.79 -2.96
C ALA A 11 9.76 11.44 -3.70
N LYS A 12 10.97 10.95 -3.44
CA LYS A 12 12.16 11.38 -4.19
C LYS A 12 12.16 10.77 -5.59
N ALA A 13 12.77 11.44 -6.55
CA ALA A 13 12.86 10.97 -7.94
C ALA A 13 13.55 9.59 -8.06
N ASP A 14 14.49 9.30 -7.17
CA ASP A 14 15.30 8.07 -7.10
C ASP A 14 14.78 7.04 -6.08
N ALA A 15 13.57 7.23 -5.54
CA ALA A 15 13.02 6.37 -4.48
C ALA A 15 12.83 4.92 -4.95
N GLN A 16 13.07 3.99 -4.02
CA GLN A 16 12.68 2.59 -4.11
C GLN A 16 11.27 2.47 -3.54
N ALA A 17 10.28 2.22 -4.38
CA ALA A 17 8.88 2.17 -3.98
C ALA A 17 8.31 0.74 -4.01
N LEU A 18 7.48 0.38 -3.02
CA LEU A 18 6.71 -0.85 -2.99
C LEU A 18 5.21 -0.51 -3.03
N ASP A 19 4.48 -1.12 -3.96
CA ASP A 19 3.02 -1.16 -3.96
C ASP A 19 2.58 -2.53 -3.40
N ALA A 20 2.18 -2.54 -2.12
CA ALA A 20 1.84 -3.76 -1.38
C ALA A 20 0.34 -4.07 -1.54
N GLY A 21 0.03 -5.12 -2.30
CA GLY A 21 -1.31 -5.44 -2.80
C GLY A 21 -1.57 -4.69 -4.10
N CYS A 22 -0.67 -4.82 -5.07
CA CYS A 22 -0.68 -4.03 -6.30
C CYS A 22 -1.80 -4.40 -7.28
N GLY A 23 -2.56 -5.48 -7.02
CA GLY A 23 -3.61 -5.95 -7.91
C GLY A 23 -3.12 -6.11 -9.35
N GLY A 24 -3.85 -5.57 -10.31
CA GLY A 24 -3.47 -5.57 -11.73
C GLY A 24 -2.36 -4.60 -12.12
N GLY A 25 -1.70 -3.93 -11.14
CA GLY A 25 -0.49 -3.14 -11.37
C GLY A 25 -0.70 -1.71 -11.89
N ALA A 26 -1.90 -1.15 -11.83
CA ALA A 26 -2.18 0.20 -12.29
C ALA A 26 -1.41 1.28 -11.50
N ASN A 27 -1.30 1.11 -10.19
CA ASN A 27 -0.59 2.06 -9.31
C ASN A 27 0.93 2.02 -9.52
N ALA A 28 1.49 0.90 -10.01
CA ALA A 28 2.90 0.83 -10.34
C ALA A 28 3.29 1.86 -11.42
N ALA A 29 2.42 2.11 -12.40
CA ALA A 29 2.65 3.13 -13.42
C ALA A 29 2.71 4.56 -12.79
N VAL A 30 1.82 4.84 -11.83
CA VAL A 30 1.84 6.13 -11.11
C VAL A 30 3.13 6.28 -10.30
N TRP A 31 3.58 5.21 -9.65
CA TRP A 31 4.87 5.22 -8.95
C TRP A 31 6.05 5.47 -9.88
N LEU A 32 6.07 4.85 -11.06
CA LEU A 32 7.13 5.04 -12.06
C LEU A 32 7.24 6.50 -12.53
N ASP A 33 6.10 7.19 -12.63
CA ASP A 33 6.07 8.61 -12.97
C ASP A 33 6.55 9.50 -11.80
N LYS A 34 6.21 9.11 -10.55
CA LYS A 34 6.67 9.83 -9.34
C LYS A 34 8.16 9.63 -9.06
N CYS A 35 8.70 8.47 -9.38
CA CYS A 35 10.09 8.10 -9.14
C CYS A 35 10.82 7.83 -10.47
N PRO A 36 11.01 8.85 -11.32
CA PRO A 36 11.53 8.66 -12.68
C PRO A 36 12.97 8.11 -12.74
N GLU A 37 13.74 8.24 -11.68
CA GLU A 37 15.10 7.72 -11.51
C GLU A 37 15.17 6.52 -10.55
N GLY A 38 14.04 6.18 -9.91
CA GLY A 38 13.94 5.13 -8.92
C GLY A 38 13.52 3.78 -9.50
N HIS A 39 13.09 2.90 -8.62
CA HIS A 39 12.60 1.56 -8.98
C HIS A 39 11.28 1.25 -8.24
N VAL A 40 10.36 0.57 -8.91
CA VAL A 40 9.05 0.22 -8.37
C VAL A 40 8.91 -1.29 -8.27
N THR A 41 8.52 -1.77 -7.10
CA THR A 41 8.14 -3.17 -6.90
C THR A 41 6.64 -3.23 -6.62
N GLY A 42 5.90 -4.03 -7.39
CA GLY A 42 4.54 -4.42 -7.06
C GLY A 42 4.53 -5.80 -6.41
N MET A 43 3.78 -5.96 -5.34
CA MET A 43 3.57 -7.25 -4.69
C MET A 43 2.08 -7.54 -4.53
N ASP A 44 1.65 -8.73 -4.91
CA ASP A 44 0.29 -9.20 -4.63
C ASP A 44 0.28 -10.67 -4.23
N TYR A 45 -0.72 -11.08 -3.45
CA TYR A 45 -0.91 -12.47 -3.04
C TYR A 45 -1.47 -13.32 -4.19
N SER A 46 -2.33 -12.74 -5.02
CA SER A 46 -3.01 -13.41 -6.12
C SER A 46 -2.10 -13.61 -7.33
N GLU A 47 -1.88 -14.85 -7.72
CA GLU A 47 -1.13 -15.18 -8.93
C GLU A 47 -1.72 -14.51 -10.19
N VAL A 48 -3.05 -14.49 -10.31
CA VAL A 48 -3.76 -13.84 -11.42
C VAL A 48 -3.48 -12.33 -11.46
N SER A 49 -3.49 -11.68 -10.29
CA SER A 49 -3.15 -10.25 -10.18
C SER A 49 -1.71 -9.99 -10.58
N VAL A 50 -0.78 -10.84 -10.14
CA VAL A 50 0.65 -10.75 -10.47
C VAL A 50 0.89 -10.91 -11.99
N GLU A 51 0.23 -11.87 -12.63
CA GLU A 51 0.33 -12.04 -14.09
C GLU A 51 -0.19 -10.82 -14.83
N GLU A 52 -1.33 -10.28 -14.43
CA GLU A 52 -1.90 -9.08 -15.04
C GLU A 52 -1.00 -7.86 -14.81
N ALA A 53 -0.49 -7.68 -13.58
CA ALA A 53 0.42 -6.59 -13.25
C ALA A 53 1.71 -6.64 -14.07
N ARG A 54 2.26 -7.85 -14.32
CA ARG A 54 3.42 -8.05 -15.20
C ARG A 54 3.10 -7.68 -16.63
N ARG A 55 1.92 -8.03 -17.12
CA ARG A 55 1.47 -7.70 -18.49
C ARG A 55 1.34 -6.18 -18.66
N VAL A 56 0.69 -5.51 -17.71
CA VAL A 56 0.46 -4.05 -17.72
C VAL A 56 1.79 -3.30 -17.67
N ASN A 57 2.73 -3.74 -16.83
CA ASN A 57 4.00 -3.06 -16.61
C ASN A 57 5.17 -3.62 -17.42
N ALA A 58 4.90 -4.44 -18.47
CA ALA A 58 5.93 -5.16 -19.22
C ALA A 58 7.02 -4.26 -19.82
N ALA A 59 6.72 -3.03 -20.22
CA ALA A 59 7.70 -2.10 -20.73
C ALA A 59 8.68 -1.62 -19.64
N ALA A 60 8.18 -1.28 -18.46
CA ALA A 60 8.99 -0.86 -17.33
C ALA A 60 9.84 -2.01 -16.78
N ILE A 61 9.29 -3.24 -16.76
CA ILE A 61 10.03 -4.46 -16.38
C ILE A 61 11.20 -4.69 -17.32
N ARG A 62 10.98 -4.64 -18.64
CA ARG A 62 12.08 -4.77 -19.62
C ARG A 62 13.13 -3.67 -19.52
N ALA A 63 12.73 -2.49 -19.08
CA ALA A 63 13.65 -1.37 -18.84
C ALA A 63 14.41 -1.47 -17.50
N GLY A 64 14.16 -2.52 -16.68
CA GLY A 64 14.77 -2.69 -15.36
C GLY A 64 14.29 -1.69 -14.32
N ARG A 65 13.09 -1.11 -14.53
CA ARG A 65 12.51 -0.06 -13.68
C ARG A 65 11.38 -0.56 -12.79
N CYS A 66 10.90 -1.79 -13.04
CA CYS A 66 9.78 -2.38 -12.31
C CYS A 66 9.99 -3.88 -12.11
N ASP A 67 9.62 -4.37 -10.93
CA ASP A 67 9.46 -5.79 -10.64
C ASP A 67 8.06 -6.07 -10.11
N ILE A 68 7.51 -7.24 -10.46
CA ILE A 68 6.23 -7.71 -9.91
C ILE A 68 6.45 -9.09 -9.28
N VAL A 69 6.18 -9.19 -7.99
CA VAL A 69 6.47 -10.34 -7.13
C VAL A 69 5.18 -10.89 -6.53
N GLN A 70 5.03 -12.20 -6.51
CA GLN A 70 3.99 -12.82 -5.69
C GLN A 70 4.47 -12.89 -4.23
N GLY A 71 3.63 -12.42 -3.29
CA GLY A 71 4.00 -12.41 -1.88
C GLY A 71 2.83 -12.16 -0.95
N ASN A 72 3.07 -12.43 0.35
CA ASN A 72 2.11 -12.23 1.41
C ASN A 72 2.55 -11.05 2.28
N ALA A 73 1.64 -10.13 2.58
CA ALA A 73 1.91 -8.96 3.41
C ALA A 73 2.37 -9.31 4.85
N ALA A 74 2.02 -10.51 5.35
CA ALA A 74 2.46 -10.99 6.67
C ALA A 74 3.86 -11.62 6.66
N ALA A 75 4.46 -11.83 5.47
CA ALA A 75 5.81 -12.39 5.30
C ALA A 75 6.35 -11.95 3.94
N MET A 76 6.78 -10.70 3.85
CA MET A 76 7.23 -10.11 2.60
C MET A 76 8.59 -10.67 2.14
N PRO A 77 8.73 -11.09 0.87
CA PRO A 77 9.94 -11.71 0.36
C PRO A 77 11.05 -10.69 0.03
N PHE A 78 11.25 -9.71 0.90
CA PHE A 78 12.23 -8.64 0.72
C PHE A 78 13.15 -8.52 1.92
N GLU A 79 14.37 -8.06 1.68
CA GLU A 79 15.33 -7.72 2.73
C GLU A 79 14.82 -6.53 3.55
N SER A 80 15.31 -6.42 4.78
CA SER A 80 15.05 -5.28 5.65
C SER A 80 15.60 -4.00 5.01
N GLU A 81 14.94 -2.86 5.27
CA GLU A 81 15.41 -1.54 4.86
C GLU A 81 15.65 -1.37 3.35
N THR A 82 14.76 -1.97 2.55
CA THR A 82 14.82 -1.93 1.08
C THR A 82 14.13 -0.70 0.49
N PHE A 83 12.96 -0.33 1.02
CA PHE A 83 12.07 0.65 0.37
C PHE A 83 12.07 2.01 1.08
N ASP A 84 12.09 3.08 0.28
CA ASP A 84 11.92 4.46 0.75
C ASP A 84 10.44 4.79 0.98
N CYS A 85 9.56 4.22 0.14
CA CYS A 85 8.11 4.38 0.22
C CYS A 85 7.39 3.05 0.05
N VAL A 86 6.33 2.84 0.83
CA VAL A 86 5.40 1.71 0.65
C VAL A 86 3.99 2.27 0.53
N SER A 87 3.20 1.78 -0.44
CA SER A 87 1.78 2.06 -0.56
C SER A 87 0.91 0.82 -0.38
N ALA A 88 -0.28 1.01 0.15
CA ALA A 88 -1.34 0.00 0.26
C ALA A 88 -2.68 0.67 -0.12
N PHE A 89 -3.14 0.45 -1.37
CA PHE A 89 -4.39 0.98 -1.88
C PHE A 89 -5.46 -0.10 -1.88
N GLU A 90 -6.55 0.08 -1.12
CA GLU A 90 -7.71 -0.82 -1.08
C GLU A 90 -7.38 -2.27 -0.72
N THR A 91 -6.27 -2.53 -0.04
CA THR A 91 -5.75 -3.88 0.17
C THR A 91 -5.69 -4.29 1.65
N VAL A 92 -5.50 -3.35 2.58
CA VAL A 92 -5.37 -3.67 4.01
C VAL A 92 -6.61 -4.37 4.59
N TYR A 93 -7.74 -4.26 3.94
CA TYR A 93 -8.98 -4.97 4.27
C TYR A 93 -8.85 -6.50 4.29
N PHE A 94 -7.88 -7.02 3.53
CA PHE A 94 -7.66 -8.45 3.30
C PHE A 94 -6.38 -8.97 3.95
N TRP A 95 -5.63 -8.10 4.62
CA TRP A 95 -4.36 -8.49 5.21
C TRP A 95 -4.54 -9.38 6.43
N PRO A 96 -3.89 -10.55 6.49
CA PRO A 96 -4.02 -11.48 7.60
C PRO A 96 -3.27 -10.96 8.83
N GLY A 97 -4.02 -10.45 9.83
CA GLY A 97 -3.42 -9.92 11.05
C GLY A 97 -2.66 -8.61 10.79
N ILE A 98 -3.39 -7.49 10.80
CA ILE A 98 -2.87 -6.18 10.39
C ILE A 98 -1.59 -5.75 11.13
N GLU A 99 -1.46 -6.10 12.41
CA GLU A 99 -0.26 -5.80 13.21
C GLU A 99 0.98 -6.51 12.68
N THR A 100 0.86 -7.79 12.31
CA THR A 100 1.95 -8.57 11.70
C THR A 100 2.33 -8.00 10.34
N CYS A 101 1.33 -7.65 9.52
CA CYS A 101 1.56 -7.07 8.21
C CYS A 101 2.25 -5.69 8.32
N PHE A 102 1.83 -4.85 9.26
CA PHE A 102 2.46 -3.53 9.47
C PHE A 102 3.88 -3.66 10.03
N ALA A 103 4.16 -4.67 10.87
CA ALA A 103 5.52 -4.97 11.31
C ALA A 103 6.44 -5.38 10.13
N GLU A 104 5.91 -6.16 9.17
CA GLU A 104 6.63 -6.52 7.94
C GLU A 104 6.85 -5.29 7.05
N VAL A 105 5.84 -4.43 6.87
CA VAL A 105 6.02 -3.15 6.16
C VAL A 105 7.13 -2.32 6.83
N ASN A 106 7.09 -2.19 8.16
CA ASN A 106 8.14 -1.47 8.89
C ASN A 106 9.52 -2.11 8.67
N ARG A 107 9.62 -3.44 8.71
CA ARG A 107 10.89 -4.15 8.50
C ARG A 107 11.50 -3.84 7.14
N VAL A 108 10.70 -3.91 6.06
CA VAL A 108 11.21 -3.72 4.70
C VAL A 108 11.45 -2.26 4.33
N MET A 109 10.94 -1.31 5.10
CA MET A 109 11.16 0.12 4.89
C MET A 109 12.50 0.58 5.45
N LYS A 110 13.13 1.52 4.78
CA LYS A 110 14.31 2.25 5.29
C LYS A 110 13.92 3.20 6.42
N PRO A 111 14.82 3.50 7.38
CA PRO A 111 14.61 4.59 8.33
C PRO A 111 14.25 5.91 7.63
N GLY A 112 13.23 6.60 8.14
CA GLY A 112 12.69 7.83 7.54
C GLY A 112 11.80 7.63 6.32
N GLY A 113 11.57 6.39 5.90
CA GLY A 113 10.64 6.04 4.82
C GLY A 113 9.19 6.37 5.17
N THR A 114 8.32 6.40 4.15
CA THR A 114 6.88 6.71 4.32
C THR A 114 6.03 5.51 3.93
N PHE A 115 5.16 5.07 4.83
CA PHE A 115 4.07 4.14 4.53
C PHE A 115 2.78 4.90 4.30
N MET A 116 2.09 4.64 3.19
CA MET A 116 0.80 5.19 2.84
C MET A 116 -0.25 4.08 2.76
N ILE A 117 -1.34 4.25 3.50
CA ILE A 117 -2.56 3.45 3.36
C ILE A 117 -3.63 4.36 2.76
N CYS A 118 -4.31 3.92 1.71
CA CYS A 118 -5.35 4.70 1.06
C CYS A 118 -6.58 3.83 0.75
N ASN A 119 -7.69 4.16 1.39
CA ASN A 119 -8.92 3.36 1.41
C ASN A 119 -10.14 4.18 0.98
N GLU A 120 -11.09 3.54 0.26
CA GLU A 120 -12.42 4.11 -0.04
C GLU A 120 -13.38 4.10 1.14
N SER A 121 -13.03 3.38 2.21
CA SER A 121 -13.79 3.37 3.44
C SER A 121 -12.95 3.85 4.63
N ASP A 122 -13.56 4.71 5.44
CA ASP A 122 -13.01 5.22 6.70
C ASP A 122 -13.54 4.49 7.95
N GLY A 123 -14.32 3.41 7.75
CA GLY A 123 -14.96 2.64 8.82
C GLY A 123 -16.15 3.33 9.48
N ALA A 124 -16.52 4.54 9.04
CA ALA A 124 -17.65 5.31 9.60
C ALA A 124 -18.90 5.26 8.72
N ASN A 125 -18.82 4.69 7.51
CA ASN A 125 -19.92 4.63 6.57
C ASN A 125 -20.80 3.38 6.81
N ALA A 126 -22.05 3.58 7.23
CA ALA A 126 -23.00 2.46 7.42
C ALA A 126 -23.24 1.65 6.13
N ALA A 127 -23.02 2.23 4.94
CA ALA A 127 -23.14 1.50 3.68
C ALA A 127 -22.06 0.41 3.50
N ASP A 128 -20.99 0.43 4.31
CA ASP A 128 -19.91 -0.54 4.23
C ASP A 128 -20.31 -1.93 4.74
N GLU A 129 -21.36 -2.02 5.56
CA GLU A 129 -21.92 -3.30 6.02
C GLU A 129 -22.23 -4.27 4.89
N LYS A 130 -22.63 -3.77 3.73
CA LYS A 130 -22.92 -4.62 2.57
C LYS A 130 -21.68 -5.36 2.09
N TRP A 131 -20.53 -4.69 2.10
CA TRP A 131 -19.26 -5.27 1.64
C TRP A 131 -18.77 -6.34 2.62
N LEU A 132 -18.87 -6.08 3.92
CA LEU A 132 -18.53 -7.04 4.97
C LEU A 132 -19.39 -8.32 4.91
N LYS A 133 -20.63 -8.20 4.41
CA LYS A 133 -21.52 -9.35 4.21
C LYS A 133 -21.27 -10.11 2.90
N MET A 134 -20.77 -9.42 1.87
CA MET A 134 -20.57 -9.96 0.53
C MET A 134 -19.20 -10.58 0.32
N ILE A 135 -18.17 -10.06 1.01
CA ILE A 135 -16.79 -10.45 0.80
C ILE A 135 -16.27 -11.12 2.07
N GLU A 136 -16.11 -12.44 2.01
CA GLU A 136 -15.58 -13.22 3.12
C GLU A 136 -14.14 -12.82 3.45
N GLY A 137 -13.85 -12.66 4.73
CA GLY A 137 -12.50 -12.27 5.21
C GLY A 137 -12.19 -10.79 5.11
N MET A 138 -13.06 -9.96 4.53
CA MET A 138 -12.89 -8.51 4.49
C MET A 138 -13.09 -7.90 5.89
N ARG A 139 -12.18 -7.01 6.28
CA ARG A 139 -12.31 -6.18 7.48
C ARG A 139 -12.05 -4.72 7.14
N ILE A 140 -13.01 -3.86 7.44
CA ILE A 140 -12.86 -2.41 7.35
C ILE A 140 -12.38 -1.89 8.71
N TYR A 141 -11.32 -1.10 8.69
CA TYR A 141 -10.70 -0.53 9.88
C TYR A 141 -11.03 0.95 9.99
N THR A 142 -11.29 1.41 11.22
CA THR A 142 -11.38 2.84 11.51
C THR A 142 -9.99 3.48 11.51
N GLU A 143 -9.94 4.82 11.44
CA GLU A 143 -8.68 5.57 11.57
C GLU A 143 -7.96 5.24 12.88
N GLU A 144 -8.71 5.14 13.99
CA GLU A 144 -8.17 4.84 15.31
C GLU A 144 -7.54 3.44 15.37
N GLU A 145 -8.19 2.44 14.77
CA GLU A 145 -7.66 1.08 14.70
C GLU A 145 -6.38 1.02 13.85
N LEU A 146 -6.37 1.69 12.68
CA LEU A 146 -5.17 1.76 11.84
C LEU A 146 -4.03 2.48 12.54
N ARG A 147 -4.32 3.60 13.21
CA ARG A 147 -3.32 4.36 13.98
C ARG A 147 -2.70 3.51 15.07
N ALA A 148 -3.52 2.84 15.89
CA ALA A 148 -3.04 1.98 16.96
C ALA A 148 -2.16 0.82 16.43
N ALA A 149 -2.55 0.23 15.30
CA ALA A 149 -1.75 -0.84 14.67
C ALA A 149 -0.43 -0.31 14.10
N LEU A 150 -0.41 0.89 13.51
CA LEU A 150 0.80 1.55 13.02
C LEU A 150 1.77 1.87 14.17
N GLU A 151 1.27 2.47 15.27
CA GLU A 151 2.07 2.78 16.46
C GLU A 151 2.69 1.50 17.05
N LYS A 152 1.89 0.44 17.18
CA LYS A 152 2.35 -0.87 17.67
C LYS A 152 3.42 -1.49 16.78
N ALA A 153 3.36 -1.27 15.47
CA ALA A 153 4.36 -1.72 14.51
C ALA A 153 5.64 -0.85 14.47
N GLY A 154 5.69 0.22 15.28
CA GLY A 154 6.87 1.09 15.41
C GLY A 154 6.89 2.30 14.46
N PHE A 155 5.78 2.60 13.80
CA PHE A 155 5.64 3.82 13.02
C PHE A 155 5.41 5.05 13.90
N ASN A 156 5.86 6.20 13.41
CA ASN A 156 5.70 7.50 14.06
C ASN A 156 5.21 8.56 13.06
N ASP A 157 5.03 9.81 13.49
CA ASP A 157 4.52 10.92 12.65
C ASP A 157 3.32 10.48 11.79
N ILE A 158 2.32 9.87 12.46
CA ILE A 158 1.15 9.32 11.78
C ILE A 158 0.15 10.43 11.51
N GLN A 159 -0.08 10.71 10.24
CA GLN A 159 -0.99 11.73 9.75
C GLN A 159 -2.16 11.07 9.01
N SER A 160 -3.34 11.68 9.09
CA SER A 160 -4.52 11.27 8.32
C SER A 160 -5.02 12.40 7.43
N ARG A 161 -5.60 12.04 6.31
CA ARG A 161 -6.31 12.89 5.37
C ARG A 161 -7.63 12.22 5.01
N ARG A 162 -8.71 13.00 4.91
CA ARG A 162 -10.04 12.47 4.60
C ARG A 162 -10.68 13.26 3.46
N GLU A 163 -11.30 12.56 2.54
CA GLU A 163 -12.30 13.12 1.63
C GLU A 163 -13.68 12.74 2.18
N THR A 164 -14.24 13.64 3.00
CA THR A 164 -15.42 13.34 3.84
C THR A 164 -16.68 13.02 3.04
N LYS A 165 -16.87 13.60 1.84
CA LYS A 165 -18.03 13.31 1.00
C LYS A 165 -17.99 11.91 0.39
N LYS A 166 -16.80 11.35 0.25
CA LYS A 166 -16.56 10.03 -0.35
C LYS A 166 -16.20 8.97 0.69
N HIS A 167 -16.04 9.34 1.96
CA HIS A 167 -15.51 8.50 3.03
C HIS A 167 -14.10 7.93 2.77
N TRP A 168 -13.32 8.61 1.91
CA TRP A 168 -11.95 8.17 1.66
C TRP A 168 -11.02 8.53 2.80
N LEU A 169 -10.17 7.60 3.16
CA LEU A 169 -9.14 7.77 4.20
C LEU A 169 -7.77 7.50 3.61
N CYS A 170 -6.84 8.44 3.81
CA CYS A 170 -5.42 8.22 3.56
C CYS A 170 -4.66 8.42 4.87
N MET A 171 -3.85 7.43 5.25
CA MET A 171 -2.94 7.51 6.38
C MET A 171 -1.50 7.52 5.87
N LEU A 172 -0.68 8.40 6.44
CA LEU A 172 0.75 8.49 6.18
C LEU A 172 1.49 8.28 7.50
N ALA A 173 2.48 7.39 7.51
CA ALA A 173 3.25 7.07 8.70
C ALA A 173 4.75 6.98 8.37
N LYS A 174 5.61 7.44 9.28
CA LYS A 174 7.07 7.38 9.14
C LYS A 174 7.66 6.22 9.93
N LYS A 175 8.66 5.55 9.32
CA LYS A 175 9.52 4.64 10.07
C LYS A 175 10.60 5.39 10.84
#